data_bb8230010cc5e2e48e21541c3597cec5
#
_entry.id   bb8230010cc5e2e48e21541c3597cec5
#
_cell.length_a   1.000
_cell.length_b   1.000
_cell.length_c   1.000
_cell.angle_alpha   90.00
_cell.angle_beta   90.00
_cell.angle_gamma   90.00
#
_symmetry.space_group_name_H-M   'P 1'
#
loop_
_entity.id
_entity.type
_entity.pdbx_description
1 polymer ?
#
loop_
_entity_poly.entity_id
_entity_poly.type
_entity_poly.pdbx_seq_one_letter_code
_entity_poly.pdbx_strand_id
1 'polypeptide(L)'
;MANWVSAGCGVIANELAQAMEKRGQKLYGVVNRTPEKAVAFAEKYGVQKVFTSFQDVCADPAVDIIYISTPQGSSPAAIGR
;
A
#
# COMPACT_ATOMS: atom_id res chain seq x y z
N MET A 1 9.98 1.47 -13.34
CA MET A 1 9.01 0.61 -12.63
C MET A 1 8.10 1.47 -11.79
N ALA A 2 6.85 1.08 -11.69
CA ALA A 2 5.88 1.84 -10.92
C ALA A 2 6.09 1.63 -9.41
N ASN A 3 5.96 2.70 -8.67
CA ASN A 3 6.00 2.65 -7.21
C ASN A 3 4.58 2.54 -6.68
N TRP A 4 4.26 1.42 -6.11
CA TRP A 4 2.93 1.12 -5.62
C TRP A 4 2.82 1.41 -4.13
N VAL A 5 1.71 2.00 -3.74
CA VAL A 5 1.36 2.22 -2.33
C VAL A 5 0.02 1.54 -2.07
N SER A 6 -0.04 0.79 -0.97
CA SER A 6 -1.28 0.17 -0.54
C SER A 6 -1.96 1.05 0.51
N ALA A 7 -3.19 1.43 0.25
CA ALA A 7 -4.00 2.15 1.24
C ALA A 7 -4.87 1.14 1.95
N GLY A 8 -4.43 0.70 3.11
CA GLY A 8 -5.08 -0.33 3.91
C GLY A 8 -4.18 -1.54 4.09
N CYS A 9 -4.49 -2.33 5.10
CA CYS A 9 -3.71 -3.52 5.44
C CYS A 9 -4.60 -4.76 5.58
N GLY A 10 -5.71 -4.80 4.85
CA GLY A 10 -6.65 -5.91 4.90
C GLY A 10 -6.19 -7.11 4.07
N VAL A 11 -7.10 -8.06 3.91
CA VAL A 11 -6.80 -9.31 3.18
C VAL A 11 -6.34 -9.02 1.76
N ILE A 12 -7.02 -8.10 1.08
CA ILE A 12 -6.67 -7.79 -0.30
C ILE A 12 -5.30 -7.14 -0.41
N ALA A 13 -4.94 -6.28 0.54
CA ALA A 13 -3.62 -5.68 0.56
C ALA A 13 -2.53 -6.73 0.78
N ASN A 14 -2.80 -7.71 1.64
CA ASN A 14 -1.87 -8.82 1.85
C ASN A 14 -1.70 -9.64 0.58
N GLU A 15 -2.80 -9.90 -0.14
CA GLU A 15 -2.73 -10.64 -1.39
C GLU A 15 -1.90 -9.88 -2.44
N LEU A 16 -2.10 -8.57 -2.52
CA LEU A 16 -1.32 -7.73 -3.43
C LEU A 16 0.17 -7.79 -3.11
N ALA A 17 0.51 -7.66 -1.84
CA ALA A 17 1.91 -7.71 -1.43
C ALA A 17 2.54 -9.06 -1.75
N GLN A 18 1.80 -10.14 -1.52
CA GLN A 18 2.29 -11.48 -1.82
C GLN A 18 2.49 -11.68 -3.31
N ALA A 19 1.57 -11.18 -4.12
CA ALA A 19 1.67 -11.29 -5.58
C ALA A 19 2.89 -10.52 -6.09
N MET A 20 3.14 -9.35 -5.55
CA MET A 20 4.31 -8.56 -5.94
C MET A 20 5.60 -9.24 -5.52
N GLU A 21 5.61 -9.83 -4.33
CA GLU A 21 6.77 -10.53 -3.84
C GLU A 21 7.14 -11.71 -4.74
N LYS A 22 6.16 -12.43 -5.23
CA LYS A 22 6.39 -13.53 -6.16
C LYS A 22 7.02 -13.08 -7.46
N ARG A 23 6.80 -11.83 -7.83
CA ARG A 23 7.40 -11.24 -9.03
C ARG A 23 8.74 -10.58 -8.77
N GLY A 24 9.25 -10.70 -7.55
CA GLY A 24 10.48 -10.04 -7.17
C GLY A 24 10.33 -8.55 -6.97
N GLN A 25 9.12 -8.08 -6.73
CA GLN A 25 8.83 -6.67 -6.49
C GLN A 25 8.35 -6.47 -5.07
N LYS A 26 8.44 -5.23 -4.60
CA LYS A 26 7.94 -4.86 -3.27
C LYS A 26 7.13 -3.58 -3.37
N LEU A 27 6.19 -3.43 -2.44
CA LEU A 27 5.45 -2.20 -2.34
C LEU A 27 6.38 -1.07 -1.94
N TYR A 28 6.20 0.08 -2.55
CA TYR A 28 6.95 1.27 -2.19
C TYR A 28 6.54 1.80 -0.83
N GLY A 29 5.24 1.76 -0.53
CA GLY A 29 4.74 2.26 0.73
C GLY A 29 3.40 1.66 1.11
N VAL A 30 3.00 1.95 2.33
CA VAL A 30 1.71 1.51 2.87
C VAL A 30 1.19 2.61 3.77
N VAL A 31 -0.11 2.82 3.74
CA VAL A 31 -0.80 3.76 4.61
C VAL A 31 -2.02 3.09 5.20
N ASN A 32 -2.29 3.32 6.48
CA ASN A 32 -3.45 2.78 7.16
C ASN A 32 -3.88 3.76 8.24
N ARG A 33 -5.15 3.72 8.61
CA ARG A 33 -5.68 4.52 9.70
C ARG A 33 -4.97 4.23 11.01
N THR A 34 -4.57 2.98 11.20
CA THR A 34 -3.84 2.57 12.38
C THR A 34 -2.37 2.44 12.02
N PRO A 35 -1.51 3.37 12.46
CA PRO A 35 -0.10 3.32 12.08
C PRO A 35 0.60 2.04 12.49
N GLU A 36 0.19 1.43 13.60
CA GLU A 36 0.77 0.18 14.07
C GLU A 36 0.58 -0.95 13.06
N LYS A 37 -0.60 -0.99 12.44
CA LYS A 37 -0.89 -1.99 11.42
C LYS A 37 -0.06 -1.77 10.17
N ALA A 38 0.14 -0.51 9.81
CA ALA A 38 0.96 -0.17 8.66
C ALA A 38 2.42 -0.58 8.89
N VAL A 39 2.94 -0.34 10.08
CA VAL A 39 4.29 -0.72 10.42
C VAL A 39 4.45 -2.24 10.39
N ALA A 40 3.51 -2.97 10.99
CA ALA A 40 3.56 -4.43 10.98
C ALA A 40 3.50 -4.99 9.57
N PHE A 41 2.64 -4.42 8.73
CA PHE A 41 2.53 -4.82 7.33
C PHE A 41 3.85 -4.56 6.59
N ALA A 42 4.44 -3.39 6.82
CA ALA A 42 5.70 -3.05 6.18
C ALA A 42 6.83 -4.00 6.58
N GLU A 43 6.89 -4.36 7.84
CA GLU A 43 7.89 -5.31 8.31
C GLU A 43 7.69 -6.69 7.72
N LYS A 44 6.43 -7.11 7.58
CA LYS A 44 6.11 -8.42 7.06
C LYS A 44 6.49 -8.57 5.59
N TYR A 45 6.31 -7.54 4.81
CA TYR A 45 6.51 -7.62 3.36
C TYR A 45 7.70 -6.80 2.86
N GLY A 46 8.46 -6.21 3.75
CA GLY A 46 9.61 -5.42 3.33
C GLY A 46 9.25 -4.15 2.59
N VAL A 47 8.15 -3.53 2.96
CA VAL A 47 7.72 -2.26 2.36
C VAL A 47 8.70 -1.17 2.76
N GLN A 48 9.10 -0.33 1.80
CA GLN A 48 10.15 0.65 2.04
C GLN A 48 9.70 1.82 2.92
N LYS A 49 8.44 2.21 2.81
CA LYS A 49 7.95 3.41 3.48
C LYS A 49 6.61 3.18 4.15
N VAL A 50 6.42 3.78 5.31
CA VAL A 50 5.13 3.79 5.99
C VAL A 50 4.65 5.23 6.03
N PHE A 51 3.49 5.48 5.42
CA PHE A 51 2.88 6.80 5.43
C PHE A 51 1.89 6.89 6.59
N THR A 52 1.81 8.07 7.19
CA THR A 52 0.92 8.28 8.32
C THR A 52 -0.45 8.77 7.91
N SER A 53 -0.58 9.30 6.71
CA SER A 53 -1.87 9.76 6.20
C SER A 53 -1.91 9.63 4.68
N PHE A 54 -3.14 9.62 4.16
CA PHE A 54 -3.34 9.58 2.71
C PHE A 54 -2.76 10.82 2.02
N GLN A 55 -2.79 11.95 2.71
CA GLN A 55 -2.21 13.17 2.17
C GLN A 55 -0.71 13.05 1.96
N ASP A 56 -0.04 12.36 2.87
CA ASP A 56 1.40 12.13 2.73
C ASP A 56 1.69 11.30 1.48
N VAL A 57 0.84 10.33 1.20
CA VAL A 57 0.99 9.51 -0.02
C VAL A 57 0.83 10.39 -1.25
N CYS A 58 -0.18 11.24 -1.27
CA CYS A 58 -0.43 12.11 -2.42
C CYS A 58 0.66 13.15 -2.61
N ALA A 59 1.31 13.55 -1.53
CA ALA A 59 2.37 14.54 -1.58
C ALA A 59 3.71 13.96 -2.06
N ASP A 60 3.85 12.65 -2.04
CA ASP A 60 5.09 12.00 -2.43
C ASP A 60 5.15 11.87 -3.96
N PRO A 61 6.08 12.58 -4.62
CA PRO A 61 6.17 12.52 -6.09
C PRO A 61 6.65 11.19 -6.63
N ALA A 62 7.21 10.33 -5.78
CA ALA A 62 7.68 9.03 -6.21
C ALA A 62 6.56 8.01 -6.31
N VAL A 63 5.39 8.31 -5.74
CA VAL A 63 4.24 7.40 -5.79
C VAL A 63 3.59 7.47 -7.16
N ASP A 64 3.51 6.33 -7.82
CA ASP A 64 2.89 6.23 -9.15
C ASP A 64 1.46 5.71 -9.07
N ILE A 65 1.23 4.69 -8.24
CA ILE A 65 -0.07 4.03 -8.15
C ILE A 65 -0.43 3.85 -6.69
N ILE A 66 -1.68 4.17 -6.37
CA ILE A 66 -2.23 3.94 -5.03
C ILE A 66 -3.32 2.89 -5.17
N TYR A 67 -3.16 1.77 -4.50
CA TYR A 67 -4.15 0.72 -4.46
C TYR A 67 -4.98 0.87 -3.20
N ILE A 68 -6.25 1.22 -3.36
CA ILE A 68 -7.15 1.44 -2.24
C ILE A 68 -7.93 0.16 -1.98
N SER A 69 -7.72 -0.40 -0.80
CA SER A 69 -8.42 -1.58 -0.33
C SER A 69 -9.24 -1.19 0.89
N THR A 70 -10.54 -1.08 0.72
CA THR A 70 -11.41 -0.74 1.83
C THR A 70 -12.18 -1.98 2.26
N PRO A 71 -12.41 -2.16 3.57
CA PRO A 71 -13.10 -3.35 4.06
C PRO A 71 -14.61 -3.29 3.90
N GLN A 72 -15.17 -2.27 3.30
CA GLN A 72 -16.60 -2.05 3.31
C GLN A 72 -17.29 -2.27 1.98
N GLY A 73 -16.94 -3.30 1.29
CA GLY A 73 -17.65 -3.66 0.09
C GLY A 73 -17.52 -2.72 -1.08
N SER A 74 -16.81 -1.65 -0.94
CA SER A 74 -16.49 -0.78 -2.06
C SER A 74 -15.53 -1.51 -2.98
N SER A 75 -15.71 -1.36 -4.27
CA SER A 75 -14.80 -1.96 -5.20
C SER A 75 -13.40 -1.43 -5.00
N PRO A 76 -12.38 -2.31 -4.98
CA PRO A 76 -11.01 -1.82 -4.95
C PRO A 76 -10.75 -0.99 -6.20
N ALA A 77 -10.09 0.12 -6.01
CA ALA A 77 -9.77 0.99 -7.13
C ALA A 77 -8.29 1.32 -7.10
N ALA A 78 -7.65 1.21 -8.26
CA ALA A 78 -6.29 1.68 -8.42
C ALA A 78 -6.37 3.08 -9.01
N ILE A 79 -5.75 4.04 -8.34
CA ILE A 79 -5.72 5.41 -8.80
C ILE A 79 -4.35 5.69 -9.36
N GLY A 80 -4.30 5.93 -10.67
CA GLY A 80 -3.07 6.33 -11.34
C GLY A 80 -2.86 7.82 -11.21
N ARG A 81 -1.63 8.21 -11.13
CA ARG A 81 -1.27 9.62 -11.03
C ARG A 81 -0.57 10.09 -12.26
#